data_adf1972411e79cb8d6858e7b8acf1e04
#
_entry.id   adf1972411e79cb8d6858e7b8acf1e04
#
_cell.length_a   1.000
_cell.length_b   1.000
_cell.length_c   1.000
_cell.angle_alpha   90.00
_cell.angle_beta   90.00
_cell.angle_gamma   90.00
#
_symmetry.space_group_name_H-M   'P 1'
#
loop_
_entity.id
_entity.type
_entity.pdbx_description
1 polymer ?
#
loop_
_entity_poly.entity_id
_entity_poly.type
_entity_poly.pdbx_seq_one_letter_code
_entity_poly.pdbx_strand_id
1 'polypeptide(L)'
;MFEHLFAERGLSLDRLKTLIEVAKAGSIAAAARGDSARQSLYSRQIKELEEFFGVELASRRGKVLALTGAGWELVRLASESLCLLDDFKSRSRNLPYRFTIGAGDSLHAWVAAPVLASIQKRGLPWLFAPENLRHSEIPSKLQNMDIDFGIVRTSALEAEGLESRVICSMDYALYVPAALAGKKARGKKEDFLRLLEMFPLATLGSGSGFHALLKRNCAEFGIRLRVHCETQSFPFAARMLKSGAFMAILPCMAEKELGEGFVKVTHPALDGLSRSISLAWNPRLLRVRPSAKRVIDVFSIPERE
;
A
#
# COMPACT_ATOMS: atom_id res chain seq x y z
N MET A 1 33.78 -12.05 -21.55
CA MET A 1 32.67 -12.67 -20.81
C MET A 1 31.29 -12.28 -21.36
N PHE A 2 31.05 -11.07 -21.85
CA PHE A 2 29.73 -10.61 -22.36
C PHE A 2 29.76 -10.19 -23.83
N GLU A 3 30.70 -10.70 -24.63
CA GLU A 3 31.00 -10.27 -26.00
C GLU A 3 29.77 -10.33 -26.92
N HIS A 4 28.96 -11.39 -26.82
CA HIS A 4 27.74 -11.54 -27.61
C HIS A 4 26.65 -10.50 -27.28
N LEU A 5 26.64 -9.88 -26.07
CA LEU A 5 25.75 -8.77 -25.79
C LEU A 5 26.18 -7.43 -26.43
N PHE A 6 27.42 -7.35 -26.90
CA PHE A 6 27.99 -6.16 -27.54
C PHE A 6 28.26 -6.37 -29.03
N ALA A 7 28.09 -7.58 -29.53
CA ALA A 7 28.31 -7.94 -30.95
C ALA A 7 27.21 -7.30 -31.84
N GLU A 8 26.02 -7.13 -31.31
CA GLU A 8 24.85 -6.62 -32.04
C GLU A 8 24.34 -5.32 -31.47
N ARG A 9 23.69 -4.52 -32.33
CA ARG A 9 22.98 -3.31 -31.90
C ARG A 9 21.55 -3.67 -31.54
N GLY A 10 20.96 -2.98 -30.55
CA GLY A 10 19.55 -3.19 -30.20
C GLY A 10 19.29 -3.15 -28.69
N LEU A 11 20.29 -3.40 -27.87
CA LEU A 11 20.19 -3.29 -26.42
C LEU A 11 20.63 -1.91 -25.92
N SER A 12 19.79 -1.24 -25.15
CA SER A 12 20.13 -0.01 -24.41
C SER A 12 19.26 0.17 -23.17
N LEU A 13 19.73 0.96 -22.20
CA LEU A 13 18.95 1.27 -21.00
C LEU A 13 17.63 2.00 -21.33
N ASP A 14 17.62 2.86 -22.36
CA ASP A 14 16.41 3.57 -22.78
C ASP A 14 15.35 2.61 -23.34
N ARG A 15 15.76 1.61 -24.13
CA ARG A 15 14.85 0.60 -24.67
C ARG A 15 14.29 -0.29 -23.56
N LEU A 16 15.13 -0.72 -22.61
CA LEU A 16 14.68 -1.48 -21.44
C LEU A 16 13.69 -0.68 -20.61
N LYS A 17 13.97 0.62 -20.40
CA LYS A 17 13.04 1.53 -19.71
C LYS A 17 11.70 1.63 -20.45
N THR A 18 11.72 1.77 -21.77
CA THR A 18 10.50 1.81 -22.59
C THR A 18 9.67 0.55 -22.45
N LEU A 19 10.30 -0.62 -22.47
CA LEU A 19 9.61 -1.90 -22.27
C LEU A 19 8.92 -1.95 -20.89
N ILE A 20 9.59 -1.49 -19.83
CA ILE A 20 9.03 -1.40 -18.48
C ILE A 20 7.86 -0.40 -18.43
N GLU A 21 7.98 0.76 -19.06
CA GLU A 21 6.90 1.75 -19.12
C GLU A 21 5.66 1.21 -19.83
N VAL A 22 5.85 0.48 -20.93
CA VAL A 22 4.75 -0.17 -21.67
C VAL A 22 4.10 -1.28 -20.85
N ALA A 23 4.89 -2.08 -20.13
CA ALA A 23 4.40 -3.09 -19.21
C ALA A 23 3.50 -2.49 -18.13
N LYS A 24 3.96 -1.40 -17.48
CA LYS A 24 3.21 -0.70 -16.43
C LYS A 24 1.92 -0.06 -16.92
N ALA A 25 1.94 0.48 -18.12
CA ALA A 25 0.76 1.12 -18.71
C ALA A 25 -0.22 0.13 -19.35
N GLY A 26 0.17 -1.14 -19.55
CA GLY A 26 -0.64 -2.18 -20.17
C GLY A 26 -0.74 -2.09 -21.71
N SER A 27 -0.26 -1.00 -22.32
CA SER A 27 -0.20 -0.85 -23.77
C SER A 27 0.75 0.27 -24.18
N ILE A 28 1.26 0.22 -25.44
CA ILE A 28 2.09 1.32 -26.01
C ILE A 28 1.29 2.63 -26.04
N ALA A 29 0.03 2.60 -26.44
CA ALA A 29 -0.81 3.79 -26.54
C ALA A 29 -0.98 4.47 -25.16
N ALA A 30 -1.24 3.68 -24.11
CA ALA A 30 -1.35 4.18 -22.74
C ALA A 30 -0.02 4.72 -22.21
N ALA A 31 1.10 4.03 -22.48
CA ALA A 31 2.44 4.49 -22.10
C ALA A 31 2.83 5.82 -22.79
N ALA A 32 2.45 5.96 -24.05
CA ALA A 32 2.71 7.18 -24.82
C ALA A 32 1.74 8.33 -24.53
N ARG A 33 0.70 8.10 -23.70
CA ARG A 33 -0.30 9.11 -23.28
C ARG A 33 -0.94 9.85 -24.47
N GLY A 34 -1.21 9.12 -25.58
CA GLY A 34 -1.85 9.66 -26.79
C GLY A 34 -0.89 10.41 -27.76
N ASP A 35 0.39 10.53 -27.44
CA ASP A 35 1.40 11.13 -28.33
C ASP A 35 1.80 10.13 -29.43
N SER A 36 1.46 10.43 -30.69
CA SER A 36 1.73 9.56 -31.85
C SER A 36 3.22 9.38 -32.14
N ALA A 37 4.03 10.40 -31.95
CA ALA A 37 5.47 10.34 -32.15
C ALA A 37 6.12 9.41 -31.12
N ARG A 38 5.69 9.51 -29.87
CA ARG A 38 6.13 8.63 -28.78
C ARG A 38 5.64 7.19 -28.96
N GLN A 39 4.40 6.99 -29.48
CA GLN A 39 3.91 5.63 -29.83
C GLN A 39 4.81 4.97 -30.88
N SER A 40 5.16 5.71 -31.94
CA SER A 40 6.05 5.22 -32.99
C SER A 40 7.44 4.90 -32.47
N LEU A 41 7.98 5.77 -31.59
CA LEU A 41 9.27 5.52 -30.93
C LEU A 41 9.24 4.27 -30.07
N TYR A 42 8.23 4.10 -29.23
CA TYR A 42 8.11 2.95 -28.33
C TYR A 42 7.94 1.65 -29.08
N SER A 43 7.11 1.64 -30.16
CA SER A 43 6.95 0.47 -31.03
C SER A 43 8.28 0.07 -31.68
N ARG A 44 9.06 1.05 -32.18
CA ARG A 44 10.38 0.78 -32.78
C ARG A 44 11.37 0.24 -31.73
N GLN A 45 11.42 0.83 -30.53
CA GLN A 45 12.32 0.40 -29.48
C GLN A 45 12.04 -1.01 -28.98
N ILE A 46 10.76 -1.41 -28.88
CA ILE A 46 10.39 -2.79 -28.55
C ILE A 46 10.83 -3.73 -29.68
N LYS A 47 10.59 -3.37 -30.95
CA LYS A 47 11.02 -4.18 -32.09
C LYS A 47 12.54 -4.36 -32.15
N GLU A 48 13.31 -3.31 -31.85
CA GLU A 48 14.78 -3.38 -31.79
C GLU A 48 15.26 -4.31 -30.65
N LEU A 49 14.51 -4.44 -29.53
CA LEU A 49 14.77 -5.43 -28.49
C LEU A 49 14.41 -6.84 -28.96
N GLU A 50 13.27 -7.01 -29.65
CA GLU A 50 12.86 -8.30 -30.24
C GLU A 50 13.89 -8.83 -31.23
N GLU A 51 14.39 -7.97 -32.09
CA GLU A 51 15.46 -8.30 -33.06
C GLU A 51 16.75 -8.68 -32.33
N PHE A 52 17.14 -7.95 -31.29
CA PHE A 52 18.35 -8.23 -30.51
C PHE A 52 18.28 -9.55 -29.74
N PHE A 53 17.13 -9.87 -29.10
CA PHE A 53 16.98 -11.10 -28.33
C PHE A 53 16.47 -12.28 -29.18
N GLY A 54 16.07 -12.06 -30.43
CA GLY A 54 15.55 -13.10 -31.34
C GLY A 54 14.22 -13.69 -30.88
N VAL A 55 13.40 -12.92 -30.10
CA VAL A 55 12.15 -13.41 -29.52
C VAL A 55 11.09 -12.31 -29.50
N GLU A 56 9.82 -12.68 -29.76
CA GLU A 56 8.71 -11.75 -29.60
C GLU A 56 8.52 -11.38 -28.12
N LEU A 57 8.60 -10.08 -27.81
CA LEU A 57 8.36 -9.52 -26.48
C LEU A 57 6.91 -9.00 -26.34
N ALA A 58 6.28 -8.66 -27.46
CA ALA A 58 4.92 -8.15 -27.50
C ALA A 58 4.16 -8.75 -28.67
N SER A 59 2.93 -9.22 -28.44
CA SER A 59 2.05 -9.78 -29.44
C SER A 59 0.72 -9.03 -29.52
N ARG A 60 0.09 -9.00 -30.69
CA ARG A 60 -1.23 -8.40 -30.86
C ARG A 60 -2.32 -9.39 -30.45
N ARG A 61 -3.11 -9.03 -29.44
CA ARG A 61 -4.39 -9.68 -29.14
C ARG A 61 -5.53 -8.76 -29.58
N GLY A 62 -5.99 -8.94 -30.82
CA GLY A 62 -6.96 -8.04 -31.44
C GLY A 62 -6.37 -6.65 -31.70
N LYS A 63 -6.96 -5.59 -31.10
CA LYS A 63 -6.49 -4.20 -31.24
C LYS A 63 -5.46 -3.79 -30.16
N VAL A 64 -5.19 -4.65 -29.17
CA VAL A 64 -4.31 -4.33 -28.04
C VAL A 64 -2.99 -5.10 -28.18
N LEU A 65 -1.87 -4.40 -28.05
CA LEU A 65 -0.55 -5.01 -27.91
C LEU A 65 -0.34 -5.43 -26.46
N ALA A 66 -0.16 -6.72 -26.21
CA ALA A 66 0.12 -7.30 -24.90
C ALA A 66 1.52 -7.92 -24.89
N LEU A 67 2.19 -7.87 -23.73
CA LEU A 67 3.49 -8.53 -23.57
C LEU A 67 3.32 -10.06 -23.58
N THR A 68 4.30 -10.72 -24.17
CA THR A 68 4.44 -12.19 -24.15
C THR A 68 5.05 -12.63 -22.79
N GLY A 69 5.14 -13.96 -22.58
CA GLY A 69 5.88 -14.49 -21.43
C GLY A 69 7.35 -14.03 -21.40
N ALA A 70 8.03 -14.06 -22.57
CA ALA A 70 9.40 -13.57 -22.72
C ALA A 70 9.48 -12.05 -22.47
N GLY A 71 8.48 -11.26 -22.90
CA GLY A 71 8.38 -9.84 -22.63
C GLY A 71 8.31 -9.56 -21.13
N TRP A 72 7.49 -10.27 -20.39
CA TRP A 72 7.39 -10.13 -18.93
C TRP A 72 8.67 -10.57 -18.21
N GLU A 73 9.33 -11.61 -18.70
CA GLU A 73 10.63 -12.04 -18.17
C GLU A 73 11.69 -10.96 -18.35
N LEU A 74 11.78 -10.37 -19.56
CA LEU A 74 12.72 -9.27 -19.83
C LEU A 74 12.40 -8.02 -19.01
N VAL A 75 11.12 -7.66 -18.83
CA VAL A 75 10.70 -6.57 -17.93
C VAL A 75 11.25 -6.79 -16.53
N ARG A 76 11.13 -8.02 -16.01
CA ARG A 76 11.65 -8.36 -14.68
C ARG A 76 13.16 -8.19 -14.60
N LEU A 77 13.91 -8.76 -15.53
CA LEU A 77 15.39 -8.69 -15.58
C LEU A 77 15.87 -7.24 -15.73
N ALA A 78 15.22 -6.47 -16.62
CA ALA A 78 15.53 -5.07 -16.84
C ALA A 78 15.26 -4.24 -15.59
N SER A 79 14.13 -4.45 -14.92
CA SER A 79 13.79 -3.74 -13.69
C SER A 79 14.80 -4.01 -12.58
N GLU A 80 15.20 -5.27 -12.37
CA GLU A 80 16.23 -5.64 -11.39
C GLU A 80 17.58 -4.96 -11.72
N SER A 81 18.01 -5.00 -13.00
CA SER A 81 19.27 -4.39 -13.43
C SER A 81 19.28 -2.87 -13.25
N LEU A 82 18.18 -2.19 -13.64
CA LEU A 82 18.06 -0.75 -13.47
C LEU A 82 18.01 -0.35 -11.99
N CYS A 83 17.37 -1.13 -11.14
CA CYS A 83 17.37 -0.91 -9.69
C CYS A 83 18.78 -1.01 -9.09
N LEU A 84 19.57 -2.01 -9.50
CA LEU A 84 20.98 -2.14 -9.08
C LEU A 84 21.83 -0.94 -9.47
N LEU A 85 21.69 -0.47 -10.72
CA LEU A 85 22.42 0.69 -11.22
C LEU A 85 22.00 1.98 -10.51
N ASP A 86 20.70 2.15 -10.23
CA ASP A 86 20.17 3.30 -9.50
C ASP A 86 20.66 3.32 -8.05
N ASP A 87 20.64 2.16 -7.36
CA ASP A 87 21.17 2.02 -6.01
C ASP A 87 22.67 2.33 -5.95
N PHE A 88 23.44 1.82 -6.91
CA PHE A 88 24.87 2.15 -7.02
C PHE A 88 25.10 3.65 -7.22
N LYS A 89 24.35 4.28 -8.15
CA LYS A 89 24.41 5.72 -8.42
C LYS A 89 24.10 6.54 -7.17
N SER A 90 23.04 6.16 -6.44
CA SER A 90 22.63 6.83 -5.21
C SER A 90 23.72 6.76 -4.15
N ARG A 91 24.30 5.58 -3.92
CA ARG A 91 25.42 5.40 -2.99
C ARG A 91 26.65 6.20 -3.37
N SER A 92 27.04 6.16 -4.64
CA SER A 92 28.26 6.84 -5.13
C SER A 92 28.16 8.35 -5.08
N ARG A 93 26.94 8.91 -5.14
CA ARG A 93 26.68 10.35 -5.12
C ARG A 93 26.11 10.87 -3.82
N ASN A 94 26.02 10.03 -2.79
CA ASN A 94 25.36 10.35 -1.52
C ASN A 94 23.93 10.90 -1.71
N LEU A 95 23.21 10.39 -2.72
CA LEU A 95 21.82 10.76 -2.96
C LEU A 95 20.89 9.97 -2.02
N PRO A 96 19.73 10.54 -1.66
CA PRO A 96 18.75 9.82 -0.88
C PRO A 96 18.28 8.54 -1.60
N TYR A 97 18.18 7.44 -0.85
CA TYR A 97 17.53 6.23 -1.34
C TYR A 97 16.03 6.46 -1.44
N ARG A 98 15.48 6.25 -2.62
CA ARG A 98 14.03 6.35 -2.81
C ARG A 98 13.38 4.97 -2.68
N PHE A 99 12.40 4.87 -1.76
CA PHE A 99 11.56 3.70 -1.59
C PHE A 99 10.10 4.04 -1.81
N THR A 100 9.38 3.17 -2.53
CA THR A 100 7.94 3.27 -2.73
C THR A 100 7.21 2.35 -1.76
N ILE A 101 6.24 2.90 -0.99
CA ILE A 101 5.45 2.14 -0.03
C ILE A 101 3.99 2.17 -0.46
N GLY A 102 3.45 1.00 -0.82
CA GLY A 102 2.03 0.83 -1.13
C GLY A 102 1.23 0.50 0.12
N ALA A 103 0.16 1.22 0.38
CA ALA A 103 -0.79 0.93 1.46
C ALA A 103 -2.13 1.61 1.22
N GLY A 104 -3.17 1.21 1.95
CA GLY A 104 -4.40 2.00 2.04
C GLY A 104 -4.23 3.23 2.93
N ASP A 105 -5.10 4.22 2.73
CA ASP A 105 -5.08 5.53 3.38
C ASP A 105 -4.88 5.46 4.91
N SER A 106 -5.62 4.59 5.60
CA SER A 106 -5.51 4.43 7.07
C SER A 106 -4.15 3.89 7.53
N LEU A 107 -3.55 2.96 6.76
CA LEU A 107 -2.24 2.40 7.07
C LEU A 107 -1.13 3.41 6.76
N HIS A 108 -1.31 4.25 5.74
CA HIS A 108 -0.42 5.39 5.53
C HIS A 108 -0.48 6.37 6.69
N ALA A 109 -1.69 6.78 7.11
CA ALA A 109 -1.86 7.77 8.16
C ALA A 109 -1.30 7.31 9.52
N TRP A 110 -1.59 6.07 9.91
CA TRP A 110 -1.38 5.65 11.31
C TRP A 110 -0.28 4.60 11.51
N VAL A 111 0.24 4.02 10.44
CA VAL A 111 1.36 3.06 10.49
C VAL A 111 2.58 3.65 9.80
N ALA A 112 2.47 4.03 8.53
CA ALA A 112 3.63 4.51 7.78
C ALA A 112 4.10 5.89 8.27
N ALA A 113 3.21 6.87 8.40
CA ALA A 113 3.58 8.25 8.72
C ALA A 113 4.38 8.40 10.03
N PRO A 114 4.01 7.76 11.16
CA PRO A 114 4.83 7.81 12.37
C PRO A 114 6.24 7.26 12.18
N VAL A 115 6.37 6.12 11.49
CA VAL A 115 7.66 5.49 11.20
C VAL A 115 8.50 6.39 10.30
N LEU A 116 7.91 6.94 9.22
CA LEU A 116 8.61 7.85 8.30
C LEU A 116 9.08 9.13 9.01
N ALA A 117 8.25 9.68 9.90
CA ALA A 117 8.65 10.82 10.74
C ALA A 117 9.83 10.49 11.66
N SER A 118 9.84 9.29 12.26
CA SER A 118 10.97 8.80 13.08
C SER A 118 12.26 8.65 12.25
N ILE A 119 12.16 8.13 11.04
CA ILE A 119 13.29 7.99 10.09
C ILE A 119 13.88 9.37 9.78
N GLN A 120 13.03 10.35 9.49
CA GLN A 120 13.47 11.71 9.17
C GLN A 120 14.17 12.37 10.37
N LYS A 121 13.65 12.20 11.59
CA LYS A 121 14.30 12.70 12.81
C LYS A 121 15.69 12.08 13.06
N ARG A 122 15.94 10.87 12.58
CA ARG A 122 17.25 10.19 12.67
C ARG A 122 18.23 10.64 11.59
N GLY A 123 17.85 11.55 10.68
CA GLY A 123 18.68 12.07 9.61
C GLY A 123 19.10 11.01 8.57
N LEU A 124 18.33 9.95 8.41
CA LEU A 124 18.63 8.93 7.41
C LEU A 124 18.35 9.48 6.00
N PRO A 125 19.24 9.26 5.03
CA PRO A 125 19.12 9.81 3.68
C PRO A 125 18.12 9.01 2.84
N TRP A 126 16.87 8.92 3.32
CA TRP A 126 15.80 8.16 2.66
C TRP A 126 14.67 9.07 2.22
N LEU A 127 14.22 8.83 1.00
CA LEU A 127 13.03 9.46 0.44
C LEU A 127 11.97 8.38 0.25
N PHE A 128 10.81 8.58 0.85
CA PHE A 128 9.69 7.68 0.68
C PHE A 128 8.64 8.28 -0.24
N ALA A 129 8.11 7.45 -1.14
CA ALA A 129 7.01 7.77 -2.03
C ALA A 129 5.80 6.90 -1.65
N PRO A 130 4.88 7.38 -0.79
CA PRO A 130 3.65 6.66 -0.48
C PRO A 130 2.75 6.55 -1.71
N GLU A 131 2.24 5.34 -1.99
CA GLU A 131 1.28 5.08 -3.05
C GLU A 131 -0.01 4.52 -2.44
N ASN A 132 -1.12 5.26 -2.58
CA ASN A 132 -2.40 4.80 -2.04
C ASN A 132 -2.99 3.71 -2.94
N LEU A 133 -3.08 2.49 -2.40
CA LEU A 133 -3.45 1.28 -3.13
C LEU A 133 -4.53 0.50 -2.38
N ARG A 134 -5.37 -0.19 -3.15
CA ARG A 134 -6.28 -1.19 -2.60
C ARG A 134 -5.47 -2.42 -2.16
N HIS A 135 -5.92 -3.08 -1.09
CA HIS A 135 -5.25 -4.28 -0.58
C HIS A 135 -5.05 -5.37 -1.65
N SER A 136 -5.98 -5.51 -2.59
CA SER A 136 -5.91 -6.50 -3.69
C SER A 136 -4.83 -6.17 -4.74
N GLU A 137 -4.38 -4.94 -4.84
CA GLU A 137 -3.39 -4.50 -5.84
C GLU A 137 -1.95 -4.66 -5.33
N ILE A 138 -1.75 -4.62 -4.01
CA ILE A 138 -0.42 -4.60 -3.40
C ILE A 138 0.39 -5.87 -3.70
N PRO A 139 -0.15 -7.11 -3.59
CA PRO A 139 0.63 -8.32 -3.85
C PRO A 139 1.19 -8.36 -5.27
N SER A 140 0.39 -8.06 -6.29
CA SER A 140 0.83 -8.06 -7.68
C SER A 140 1.88 -6.97 -7.95
N LYS A 141 1.72 -5.78 -7.37
CA LYS A 141 2.71 -4.69 -7.49
C LYS A 141 4.04 -5.04 -6.81
N LEU A 142 4.02 -5.74 -5.67
CA LEU A 142 5.23 -6.25 -5.02
C LEU A 142 5.91 -7.34 -5.87
N GLN A 143 5.13 -8.28 -6.42
CA GLN A 143 5.67 -9.34 -7.29
C GLN A 143 6.37 -8.76 -8.51
N ASN A 144 5.79 -7.72 -9.12
CA ASN A 144 6.35 -7.02 -10.27
C ASN A 144 7.46 -6.01 -9.90
N MET A 145 7.74 -5.79 -8.60
CA MET A 145 8.66 -4.76 -8.11
C MET A 145 8.25 -3.32 -8.55
N ASP A 146 6.95 -3.07 -8.74
CA ASP A 146 6.41 -1.73 -9.01
C ASP A 146 6.42 -0.85 -7.76
N ILE A 147 6.34 -1.48 -6.58
CA ILE A 147 6.55 -0.88 -5.26
C ILE A 147 7.58 -1.70 -4.50
N ASP A 148 8.35 -1.04 -3.63
CA ASP A 148 9.39 -1.68 -2.83
C ASP A 148 8.78 -2.41 -1.61
N PHE A 149 7.84 -1.76 -0.93
CA PHE A 149 7.20 -2.28 0.27
C PHE A 149 5.68 -2.15 0.20
N GLY A 150 4.98 -3.07 0.83
CA GLY A 150 3.54 -3.01 1.03
C GLY A 150 3.19 -3.11 2.51
N ILE A 151 2.31 -2.23 3.02
CA ILE A 151 1.73 -2.37 4.35
C ILE A 151 0.32 -2.89 4.18
N VAL A 152 0.08 -4.14 4.57
CA VAL A 152 -1.15 -4.86 4.28
C VAL A 152 -1.61 -5.70 5.46
N ARG A 153 -2.86 -6.13 5.43
CA ARG A 153 -3.31 -7.19 6.34
C ARG A 153 -2.54 -8.48 6.04
N THR A 154 -2.04 -9.15 7.06
CA THR A 154 -1.28 -10.41 6.90
C THR A 154 -2.04 -11.45 6.09
N SER A 155 -3.37 -11.55 6.27
CA SER A 155 -4.24 -12.45 5.52
C SER A 155 -4.37 -12.15 4.02
N ALA A 156 -3.90 -11.00 3.55
CA ALA A 156 -3.90 -10.66 2.13
C ALA A 156 -2.62 -11.08 1.40
N LEU A 157 -1.67 -11.69 2.11
CA LEU A 157 -0.37 -12.10 1.60
C LEU A 157 -0.31 -13.59 1.24
N GLU A 158 -1.42 -14.16 0.80
CA GLU A 158 -1.48 -15.56 0.35
C GLU A 158 -0.71 -15.82 -0.97
N ALA A 159 -0.17 -14.76 -1.58
CA ALA A 159 0.59 -14.87 -2.82
C ALA A 159 1.97 -15.50 -2.57
N GLU A 160 2.26 -16.60 -3.24
CA GLU A 160 3.57 -17.24 -3.24
C GLU A 160 4.68 -16.27 -3.68
N GLY A 161 5.83 -16.35 -3.03
CA GLY A 161 7.04 -15.61 -3.42
C GLY A 161 7.19 -14.22 -2.82
N LEU A 162 6.33 -13.80 -1.88
CA LEU A 162 6.53 -12.59 -1.09
C LEU A 162 7.02 -12.94 0.33
N GLU A 163 7.89 -12.11 0.86
CA GLU A 163 8.28 -12.14 2.27
C GLU A 163 7.51 -11.07 3.04
N SER A 164 7.25 -11.33 4.31
CA SER A 164 6.58 -10.36 5.16
C SER A 164 6.99 -10.48 6.62
N ARG A 165 6.77 -9.40 7.36
CA ARG A 165 6.95 -9.34 8.81
C ARG A 165 5.76 -8.63 9.43
N VAL A 166 5.14 -9.24 10.45
CA VAL A 166 4.10 -8.58 11.23
C VAL A 166 4.71 -7.39 11.97
N ILE A 167 4.08 -6.22 11.84
CA ILE A 167 4.54 -4.95 12.41
C ILE A 167 3.62 -4.44 13.52
N CYS A 168 2.32 -4.70 13.45
CA CYS A 168 1.37 -4.34 14.50
C CYS A 168 0.07 -5.13 14.38
N SER A 169 -0.78 -5.01 15.42
CA SER A 169 -2.19 -5.40 15.38
C SER A 169 -3.07 -4.16 15.19
N MET A 170 -4.14 -4.30 14.43
CA MET A 170 -5.14 -3.28 14.23
C MET A 170 -6.43 -3.69 14.92
N ASP A 171 -6.60 -3.26 16.17
CA ASP A 171 -7.80 -3.43 16.97
C ASP A 171 -8.73 -2.24 16.78
N TYR A 172 -10.01 -2.39 17.12
CA TYR A 172 -11.03 -1.38 16.90
C TYR A 172 -11.78 -1.03 18.17
N ALA A 173 -12.17 0.24 18.27
CA ALA A 173 -13.02 0.73 19.34
C ALA A 173 -14.04 1.76 18.81
N LEU A 174 -15.11 1.96 19.57
CA LEU A 174 -16.02 3.08 19.37
C LEU A 174 -15.45 4.31 20.09
N TYR A 175 -15.30 5.41 19.37
CA TYR A 175 -14.88 6.70 19.91
C TYR A 175 -16.05 7.67 19.89
N VAL A 176 -16.28 8.34 21.01
CA VAL A 176 -17.38 9.26 21.20
C VAL A 176 -16.85 10.58 21.74
N PRO A 177 -17.25 11.74 21.19
CA PRO A 177 -16.90 13.02 21.78
C PRO A 177 -17.29 13.09 23.26
N ALA A 178 -16.39 13.49 24.15
CA ALA A 178 -16.64 13.54 25.60
C ALA A 178 -17.86 14.41 25.96
N ALA A 179 -18.10 15.47 25.17
CA ALA A 179 -19.27 16.33 25.31
C ALA A 179 -20.60 15.57 25.07
N LEU A 180 -20.62 14.60 24.13
CA LEU A 180 -21.80 13.78 23.86
C LEU A 180 -21.92 12.61 24.85
N ALA A 181 -20.79 12.00 25.22
CA ALA A 181 -20.76 10.85 26.11
C ALA A 181 -21.31 11.16 27.51
N GLY A 182 -21.18 12.42 27.98
CA GLY A 182 -21.61 12.89 29.30
C GLY A 182 -20.82 12.23 30.44
N LYS A 183 -21.05 12.70 31.67
CA LYS A 183 -20.37 12.23 32.89
C LYS A 183 -20.60 10.74 33.23
N LYS A 184 -21.56 10.08 32.57
CA LYS A 184 -21.97 8.72 32.86
C LYS A 184 -21.33 7.67 31.94
N ALA A 185 -20.73 8.04 30.80
CA ALA A 185 -20.04 7.11 29.93
C ALA A 185 -18.63 6.85 30.47
N ARG A 186 -18.43 5.63 31.00
CA ARG A 186 -17.16 5.21 31.61
C ARG A 186 -16.35 4.28 30.69
N GLY A 187 -16.69 4.22 29.39
CA GLY A 187 -16.03 3.31 28.44
C GLY A 187 -16.37 1.84 28.61
N LYS A 188 -17.43 1.52 29.37
CA LYS A 188 -17.85 0.16 29.66
C LYS A 188 -18.65 -0.45 28.50
N LYS A 189 -18.72 -1.78 28.47
CA LYS A 189 -19.48 -2.58 27.49
C LYS A 189 -20.95 -2.15 27.40
N GLU A 190 -21.59 -1.85 28.54
CA GLU A 190 -22.98 -1.43 28.61
C GLU A 190 -23.22 -0.06 27.94
N ASP A 191 -22.18 0.77 27.85
CA ASP A 191 -22.26 2.06 27.20
C ASP A 191 -22.36 1.91 25.67
N PHE A 192 -21.80 0.85 25.09
CA PHE A 192 -21.72 0.66 23.63
C PHE A 192 -23.11 0.67 22.97
N LEU A 193 -24.04 -0.14 23.46
CA LEU A 193 -25.41 -0.21 22.92
C LEU A 193 -26.14 1.11 23.07
N ARG A 194 -26.12 1.66 24.28
CA ARG A 194 -26.79 2.93 24.58
C ARG A 194 -26.31 4.07 23.68
N LEU A 195 -25.00 4.15 23.45
CA LEU A 195 -24.41 5.20 22.61
C LEU A 195 -24.78 5.02 21.13
N LEU A 196 -24.80 3.78 20.63
CA LEU A 196 -25.23 3.45 19.26
C LEU A 196 -26.70 3.84 18.98
N GLU A 197 -27.56 3.82 20.00
CA GLU A 197 -28.95 4.23 19.88
C GLU A 197 -29.12 5.75 19.93
N MET A 198 -28.27 6.44 20.69
CA MET A 198 -28.41 7.85 20.98
C MET A 198 -27.74 8.79 19.99
N PHE A 199 -26.64 8.38 19.38
CA PHE A 199 -25.79 9.27 18.59
C PHE A 199 -25.53 8.77 17.17
N PRO A 200 -25.36 9.68 16.20
CA PRO A 200 -25.06 9.32 14.83
C PRO A 200 -23.67 8.71 14.70
N LEU A 201 -23.59 7.56 14.00
CA LEU A 201 -22.37 6.81 13.75
C LEU A 201 -21.79 7.10 12.37
N ALA A 202 -20.48 7.42 12.32
CA ALA A 202 -19.67 7.44 11.12
C ALA A 202 -18.75 6.22 11.10
N THR A 203 -18.69 5.50 9.98
CA THR A 203 -17.76 4.36 9.78
C THR A 203 -17.61 4.08 8.30
N LEU A 204 -16.80 3.06 7.96
CA LEU A 204 -16.64 2.65 6.54
C LEU A 204 -17.96 2.19 5.94
N GLY A 205 -18.18 2.58 4.69
CA GLY A 205 -19.42 2.32 3.95
C GLY A 205 -19.65 0.84 3.64
N SER A 206 -20.90 0.57 3.24
CA SER A 206 -21.45 -0.77 2.96
C SER A 206 -20.70 -1.55 1.86
N GLY A 207 -19.95 -0.86 1.00
CA GLY A 207 -19.09 -1.50 -0.02
C GLY A 207 -17.76 -2.07 0.53
N SER A 208 -17.46 -1.91 1.83
CA SER A 208 -16.22 -2.40 2.43
C SER A 208 -16.41 -3.75 3.13
N GLY A 209 -15.42 -4.65 3.00
CA GLY A 209 -15.40 -5.91 3.75
C GLY A 209 -15.39 -5.70 5.27
N PHE A 210 -14.89 -4.55 5.76
CA PHE A 210 -14.98 -4.16 7.16
C PHE A 210 -16.43 -3.97 7.61
N HIS A 211 -17.23 -3.22 6.84
CA HIS A 211 -18.63 -2.98 7.17
C HIS A 211 -19.44 -4.28 7.25
N ALA A 212 -19.25 -5.18 6.27
CA ALA A 212 -19.94 -6.47 6.26
C ALA A 212 -19.62 -7.29 7.51
N LEU A 213 -18.33 -7.32 7.90
CA LEU A 213 -17.89 -8.04 9.09
C LEU A 213 -18.40 -7.40 10.39
N LEU A 214 -18.31 -6.07 10.51
CA LEU A 214 -18.84 -5.31 11.63
C LEU A 214 -20.35 -5.59 11.82
N LYS A 215 -21.12 -5.52 10.74
CA LYS A 215 -22.56 -5.78 10.76
C LYS A 215 -22.87 -7.20 11.22
N ARG A 216 -22.13 -8.19 10.71
CA ARG A 216 -22.27 -9.59 11.13
C ARG A 216 -21.97 -9.77 12.60
N ASN A 217 -20.82 -9.28 13.07
CA ASN A 217 -20.43 -9.39 14.47
C ASN A 217 -21.42 -8.68 15.41
N CYS A 218 -21.88 -7.49 15.04
CA CYS A 218 -22.94 -6.79 15.80
C CYS A 218 -24.22 -7.63 15.90
N ALA A 219 -24.63 -8.27 14.81
CA ALA A 219 -25.84 -9.10 14.79
C ALA A 219 -25.74 -10.32 15.73
N GLU A 220 -24.55 -10.92 15.89
CA GLU A 220 -24.30 -12.02 16.84
C GLU A 220 -24.59 -11.62 18.31
N PHE A 221 -24.48 -10.32 18.61
CA PHE A 221 -24.81 -9.75 19.93
C PHE A 221 -26.20 -9.08 19.96
N GLY A 222 -27.04 -9.33 18.96
CA GLY A 222 -28.37 -8.70 18.86
C GLY A 222 -28.36 -7.20 18.58
N ILE A 223 -27.21 -6.63 18.14
CA ILE A 223 -27.04 -5.21 17.90
C ILE A 223 -27.42 -4.87 16.47
N ARG A 224 -28.42 -4.00 16.28
CA ARG A 224 -28.76 -3.42 14.99
C ARG A 224 -27.93 -2.20 14.72
N LEU A 225 -26.87 -2.36 13.89
CA LEU A 225 -26.02 -1.24 13.50
C LEU A 225 -26.77 -0.27 12.58
N ARG A 226 -26.80 1.01 12.94
CA ARG A 226 -27.30 2.11 12.11
C ARG A 226 -26.15 3.04 11.79
N VAL A 227 -25.72 3.09 10.53
CA VAL A 227 -24.69 4.00 10.06
C VAL A 227 -25.36 5.25 9.52
N HIS A 228 -24.94 6.42 10.00
CA HIS A 228 -25.48 7.71 9.61
C HIS A 228 -24.57 8.46 8.62
N CYS A 229 -23.25 8.13 8.64
CA CYS A 229 -22.29 8.63 7.68
C CYS A 229 -21.40 7.49 7.20
N GLU A 230 -21.58 7.07 5.97
CA GLU A 230 -20.71 6.11 5.29
C GLU A 230 -19.49 6.83 4.72
N THR A 231 -18.31 6.44 5.16
CA THR A 231 -17.03 7.02 4.71
C THR A 231 -16.25 6.03 3.85
N GLN A 232 -15.31 6.55 3.04
CA GLN A 232 -14.43 5.70 2.22
C GLN A 232 -13.11 5.35 2.93
N SER A 233 -12.78 6.06 4.02
CA SER A 233 -11.56 5.79 4.81
C SER A 233 -11.78 6.08 6.29
N PHE A 234 -11.03 5.41 7.15
CA PHE A 234 -11.05 5.68 8.59
C PHE A 234 -10.52 7.07 8.96
N PRO A 235 -9.48 7.65 8.31
CA PRO A 235 -9.11 9.05 8.52
C PRO A 235 -10.25 10.01 8.26
N PHE A 236 -11.11 9.77 7.28
CA PHE A 236 -12.29 10.59 7.07
C PHE A 236 -13.34 10.39 8.19
N ALA A 237 -13.57 9.15 8.63
CA ALA A 237 -14.44 8.90 9.80
C ALA A 237 -13.91 9.58 11.07
N ALA A 238 -12.58 9.62 11.27
CA ALA A 238 -11.96 10.35 12.37
C ALA A 238 -12.21 11.87 12.28
N ARG A 239 -12.22 12.45 11.09
CA ARG A 239 -12.61 13.87 10.90
C ARG A 239 -14.08 14.12 11.25
N MET A 240 -14.97 13.19 10.89
CA MET A 240 -16.37 13.27 11.29
C MET A 240 -16.52 13.21 12.83
N LEU A 241 -15.77 12.33 13.50
CA LEU A 241 -15.72 12.30 14.96
C LEU A 241 -15.23 13.64 15.55
N LYS A 242 -14.13 14.20 15.01
CA LYS A 242 -13.56 15.49 15.46
C LYS A 242 -14.52 16.68 15.26
N SER A 243 -15.53 16.57 14.39
CA SER A 243 -16.56 17.60 14.26
C SER A 243 -17.45 17.74 15.51
N GLY A 244 -17.40 16.77 16.43
CA GLY A 244 -18.23 16.74 17.64
C GLY A 244 -19.67 16.28 17.40
N ALA A 245 -20.11 16.08 16.14
CA ALA A 245 -21.48 15.70 15.80
C ALA A 245 -21.67 14.19 15.62
N PHE A 246 -20.61 13.43 15.47
CA PHE A 246 -20.63 11.99 15.22
C PHE A 246 -19.77 11.24 16.22
N MET A 247 -20.14 10.01 16.55
CA MET A 247 -19.22 9.00 17.04
C MET A 247 -18.65 8.18 15.89
N ALA A 248 -17.56 7.47 16.09
CA ALA A 248 -16.95 6.66 15.04
C ALA A 248 -16.36 5.35 15.57
N ILE A 249 -16.48 4.27 14.79
CA ILE A 249 -15.71 3.04 15.02
C ILE A 249 -14.42 3.15 14.21
N LEU A 250 -13.28 3.21 14.91
CA LEU A 250 -11.97 3.46 14.34
C LEU A 250 -10.95 2.42 14.83
N PRO A 251 -9.86 2.19 14.08
CA PRO A 251 -8.68 1.51 14.60
C PRO A 251 -8.13 2.23 15.84
N CYS A 252 -7.70 1.47 16.87
CA CYS A 252 -7.14 2.04 18.09
C CYS A 252 -5.87 2.86 17.84
N MET A 253 -5.14 2.58 16.78
CA MET A 253 -3.98 3.39 16.37
C MET A 253 -4.32 4.84 16.01
N ALA A 254 -5.61 5.17 15.80
CA ALA A 254 -6.06 6.55 15.60
C ALA A 254 -5.97 7.41 16.86
N GLU A 255 -5.85 6.80 18.06
CA GLU A 255 -5.85 7.53 19.35
C GLU A 255 -4.79 8.61 19.42
N LYS A 256 -3.58 8.33 18.92
CA LYS A 256 -2.49 9.32 18.90
C LYS A 256 -2.85 10.59 18.12
N GLU A 257 -3.63 10.46 17.04
CA GLU A 257 -4.09 11.59 16.22
C GLU A 257 -5.35 12.25 16.82
N LEU A 258 -6.22 11.49 17.46
CA LEU A 258 -7.43 12.01 18.06
C LEU A 258 -7.12 12.94 19.24
N GLY A 259 -6.12 12.60 20.06
CA GLY A 259 -5.78 13.33 21.27
C GLY A 259 -6.86 13.20 22.35
N GLU A 260 -6.91 14.19 23.24
CA GLU A 260 -7.88 14.26 24.33
C GLU A 260 -9.26 14.71 23.85
N GLY A 261 -10.29 14.48 24.66
CA GLY A 261 -11.66 14.94 24.38
C GLY A 261 -12.58 13.87 23.81
N PHE A 262 -12.13 12.61 23.76
CA PHE A 262 -12.92 11.46 23.31
C PHE A 262 -12.95 10.36 24.35
N VAL A 263 -14.08 9.66 24.42
CA VAL A 263 -14.25 8.46 25.24
C VAL A 263 -14.11 7.23 24.34
N LYS A 264 -13.19 6.33 24.69
CA LYS A 264 -13.02 5.03 24.04
C LYS A 264 -13.95 4.02 24.69
N VAL A 265 -14.73 3.31 23.88
CA VAL A 265 -15.64 2.25 24.33
C VAL A 265 -15.31 0.97 23.58
N THR A 266 -15.03 -0.09 24.31
CA THR A 266 -14.76 -1.43 23.77
C THR A 266 -15.99 -2.33 23.89
N HIS A 267 -16.17 -3.26 22.97
CA HIS A 267 -17.24 -4.23 23.00
C HIS A 267 -16.80 -5.53 22.27
N PRO A 268 -17.16 -6.74 22.74
CA PRO A 268 -16.79 -8.00 22.08
C PRO A 268 -17.16 -8.10 20.60
N ALA A 269 -18.21 -7.42 20.16
CA ALA A 269 -18.55 -7.32 18.74
C ALA A 269 -17.43 -6.70 17.88
N LEU A 270 -16.50 -5.94 18.49
CA LEU A 270 -15.36 -5.32 17.82
C LEU A 270 -14.11 -6.20 17.87
N ASP A 271 -13.99 -7.14 18.85
CA ASP A 271 -12.81 -7.98 19.03
C ASP A 271 -12.56 -8.87 17.79
N GLY A 272 -13.63 -9.39 17.16
CA GLY A 272 -13.55 -10.18 15.94
C GLY A 272 -13.13 -9.38 14.69
N LEU A 273 -12.96 -8.05 14.79
CA LEU A 273 -12.47 -7.20 13.71
C LEU A 273 -10.96 -7.07 13.69
N SER A 274 -10.29 -7.48 14.75
CA SER A 274 -8.82 -7.38 14.91
C SER A 274 -8.08 -8.02 13.73
N ARG A 275 -7.03 -7.35 13.24
CA ARG A 275 -6.23 -7.80 12.09
C ARG A 275 -4.75 -7.57 12.34
N SER A 276 -3.95 -8.59 12.06
CA SER A 276 -2.49 -8.43 11.97
C SER A 276 -2.12 -7.66 10.71
N ILE A 277 -1.23 -6.70 10.85
CA ILE A 277 -0.69 -5.88 9.77
C ILE A 277 0.77 -6.25 9.57
N SER A 278 1.14 -6.49 8.33
CA SER A 278 2.50 -6.84 7.93
C SER A 278 3.08 -5.80 6.98
N LEU A 279 4.38 -5.58 7.11
CA LEU A 279 5.23 -5.05 6.05
C LEU A 279 5.59 -6.23 5.15
N ALA A 280 5.35 -6.10 3.86
CA ALA A 280 5.63 -7.12 2.85
C ALA A 280 6.55 -6.58 1.76
N TRP A 281 7.36 -7.45 1.16
CA TRP A 281 8.29 -7.12 0.08
C TRP A 281 8.57 -8.34 -0.81
N ASN A 282 9.07 -8.09 -2.01
CA ASN A 282 9.61 -9.13 -2.84
C ASN A 282 11.02 -9.50 -2.34
N PRO A 283 11.38 -10.77 -2.09
CA PRO A 283 12.71 -11.15 -1.60
C PRO A 283 13.85 -10.71 -2.53
N ARG A 284 13.57 -10.51 -3.82
CA ARG A 284 14.54 -9.96 -4.78
C ARG A 284 14.95 -8.53 -4.46
N LEU A 285 14.08 -7.75 -3.80
CA LEU A 285 14.38 -6.37 -3.39
C LEU A 285 15.69 -6.30 -2.60
N LEU A 286 15.90 -7.23 -1.66
CA LEU A 286 17.09 -7.24 -0.82
C LEU A 286 18.38 -7.54 -1.59
N ARG A 287 18.27 -8.24 -2.73
CA ARG A 287 19.40 -8.50 -3.62
C ARG A 287 19.77 -7.30 -4.47
N VAL A 288 18.75 -6.59 -5.00
CA VAL A 288 18.97 -5.43 -5.88
C VAL A 288 19.15 -4.12 -5.11
N ARG A 289 18.64 -4.05 -3.88
CA ARG A 289 18.73 -2.90 -2.97
C ARG A 289 19.03 -3.34 -1.54
N PRO A 290 20.30 -3.62 -1.20
CA PRO A 290 20.68 -4.06 0.15
C PRO A 290 20.28 -3.06 1.26
N SER A 291 20.20 -1.76 0.93
CA SER A 291 19.72 -0.71 1.84
C SER A 291 18.27 -0.92 2.32
N ALA A 292 17.45 -1.65 1.56
CA ALA A 292 16.06 -1.96 1.91
C ALA A 292 15.94 -2.77 3.22
N LYS A 293 16.96 -3.56 3.57
CA LYS A 293 16.99 -4.29 4.85
C LYS A 293 16.81 -3.37 6.04
N ARG A 294 17.47 -2.20 6.03
CA ARG A 294 17.36 -1.21 7.11
C ARG A 294 15.94 -0.65 7.24
N VAL A 295 15.20 -0.53 6.13
CA VAL A 295 13.79 -0.11 6.16
C VAL A 295 12.95 -1.14 6.92
N ILE A 296 13.14 -2.43 6.60
CA ILE A 296 12.45 -3.53 7.29
C ILE A 296 12.74 -3.49 8.79
N ASP A 297 14.00 -3.28 9.16
CA ASP A 297 14.42 -3.24 10.57
C ASP A 297 13.73 -2.07 11.32
N VAL A 298 13.64 -0.90 10.71
CA VAL A 298 12.99 0.27 11.33
C VAL A 298 11.49 0.07 11.51
N PHE A 299 10.81 -0.52 10.53
CA PHE A 299 9.38 -0.85 10.66
C PHE A 299 9.10 -1.97 11.66
N SER A 300 10.11 -2.71 12.07
CA SER A 300 9.98 -3.87 12.97
C SER A 300 10.29 -3.54 14.43
N ILE A 301 10.78 -2.35 14.72
CA ILE A 301 11.02 -1.90 16.10
C ILE A 301 9.67 -1.37 16.61
N PRO A 302 9.04 -2.02 17.63
CA PRO A 302 7.91 -1.41 18.29
C PRO A 302 8.35 -0.03 18.80
N GLU A 303 7.52 1.00 18.56
CA GLU A 303 7.74 2.29 19.21
C GLU A 303 7.83 2.03 20.72
N ARG A 304 9.02 2.14 21.30
CA ARG A 304 9.14 2.22 22.75
C ARG A 304 8.50 3.53 23.14
N GLU A 305 7.39 3.44 23.86
CA GLU A 305 6.72 4.55 24.54
C GLU A 305 7.68 5.37 25.38
#